data_d830c340239f7c1b6b55ea0d41ddf2c4
#
_entry.id   d830c340239f7c1b6b55ea0d41ddf2c4
#
_cell.length_a   1.000
_cell.length_b   1.000
_cell.length_c   1.000
_cell.angle_alpha   90.00
_cell.angle_beta   90.00
_cell.angle_gamma   90.00
#
_symmetry.space_group_name_H-M   'P 1'
#
loop_
_entity.id
_entity.type
_entity.pdbx_description
1 polymer ?
#
loop_
_entity_poly.entity_id
_entity_poly.type
_entity_poly.pdbx_seq_one_letter_code
_entity_poly.pdbx_strand_id
1 'polypeptide(L)'
;MSGKPELAGQTVVVIGGSSGIGLETARLARGEGAQVILTARDSDRLHRVGRELSAVIAAFDATDFERLGRFFDELPAPIDHVLVTGPGPYYAPLAKFDVEQARRNVEAHLLLPLQVARDAARKVRPGGTLLFMGGTEGRRTAAGLAFISA
;
A
#
# COMPACT_ATOMS: atom_id res chain seq x y z
N MET A 1 18.95 -14.05 21.89
CA MET A 1 19.79 -12.90 21.46
C MET A 1 18.85 -11.79 21.03
N SER A 2 18.68 -10.77 21.84
CA SER A 2 17.90 -9.59 21.44
C SER A 2 18.83 -8.74 20.54
N GLY A 3 18.73 -8.96 19.24
CA GLY A 3 19.36 -8.06 18.27
C GLY A 3 18.77 -6.65 18.42
N LYS A 4 19.56 -5.63 18.09
CA LYS A 4 19.05 -4.26 17.99
C LYS A 4 17.89 -4.26 16.97
N PRO A 5 16.73 -3.62 17.27
CA PRO A 5 15.63 -3.55 16.33
C PRO A 5 16.10 -3.00 14.97
N GLU A 6 15.88 -3.75 13.90
CA GLU A 6 16.44 -3.43 12.57
C GLU A 6 15.87 -2.14 11.96
N LEU A 7 14.62 -1.78 12.34
CA LEU A 7 13.94 -0.58 11.83
C LEU A 7 13.89 0.56 12.86
N ALA A 8 14.68 0.49 13.93
CA ALA A 8 14.68 1.50 14.98
C ALA A 8 14.97 2.91 14.42
N GLY A 9 14.04 3.84 14.63
CA GLY A 9 14.13 5.21 14.16
C GLY A 9 13.81 5.42 12.69
N GLN A 10 13.41 4.37 11.97
CA GLN A 10 12.98 4.46 10.59
C GLN A 10 11.47 4.71 10.49
N THR A 11 11.03 5.36 9.43
CA THR A 11 9.63 5.65 9.13
C THR A 11 9.12 4.73 8.00
N VAL A 12 8.07 3.98 8.30
CA VAL A 12 7.41 3.06 7.36
C VAL A 12 6.00 3.54 7.08
N VAL A 13 5.70 3.82 5.83
CA VAL A 13 4.36 4.18 5.35
C VAL A 13 3.71 2.96 4.72
N VAL A 14 2.49 2.61 5.14
CA VAL A 14 1.72 1.48 4.57
C VAL A 14 0.41 1.99 4.01
N ILE A 15 0.28 1.98 2.69
CA ILE A 15 -0.95 2.27 1.96
C ILE A 15 -1.75 0.98 1.87
N GLY A 16 -2.93 0.95 2.51
CA GLY A 16 -3.71 -0.28 2.72
C GLY A 16 -3.36 -0.99 4.04
N GLY A 17 -3.01 -0.24 5.08
CA GLY A 17 -2.49 -0.76 6.35
C GLY A 17 -3.52 -1.24 7.37
N SER A 18 -4.83 -1.24 7.07
CA SER A 18 -5.86 -1.59 8.06
C SER A 18 -6.24 -3.07 8.10
N SER A 19 -5.74 -3.90 7.20
CA SER A 19 -6.05 -5.34 7.13
C SER A 19 -5.03 -6.11 6.29
N GLY A 20 -5.09 -7.45 6.37
CA GLY A 20 -4.32 -8.36 5.53
C GLY A 20 -2.81 -8.13 5.61
N ILE A 21 -2.14 -8.25 4.48
CA ILE A 21 -0.67 -8.15 4.38
C ILE A 21 -0.17 -6.79 4.88
N GLY A 22 -0.87 -5.70 4.54
CA GLY A 22 -0.48 -4.36 4.98
C GLY A 22 -0.47 -4.23 6.51
N LEU A 23 -1.50 -4.72 7.18
CA LEU A 23 -1.60 -4.70 8.64
C LEU A 23 -0.49 -5.54 9.29
N GLU A 24 -0.28 -6.77 8.81
CA GLU A 24 0.75 -7.63 9.40
C GLU A 24 2.16 -7.08 9.18
N THR A 25 2.42 -6.50 8.01
CA THR A 25 3.70 -5.79 7.77
C THR A 25 3.87 -4.60 8.72
N ALA A 26 2.79 -3.83 8.94
CA ALA A 26 2.82 -2.71 9.89
C ALA A 26 3.11 -3.17 11.33
N ARG A 27 2.52 -4.29 11.77
CA ARG A 27 2.78 -4.90 13.08
C ARG A 27 4.24 -5.30 13.24
N LEU A 28 4.77 -6.00 12.25
CA LEU A 28 6.18 -6.42 12.25
C LEU A 28 7.11 -5.22 12.25
N ALA A 29 6.89 -4.23 11.38
CA ALA A 29 7.70 -3.03 11.33
C ALA A 29 7.68 -2.27 12.67
N ARG A 30 6.51 -2.17 13.32
CA ARG A 30 6.38 -1.56 14.64
C ARG A 30 7.16 -2.35 15.71
N GLY A 31 7.07 -3.69 15.66
CA GLY A 31 7.84 -4.58 16.53
C GLY A 31 9.35 -4.42 16.39
N GLU A 32 9.82 -4.11 15.17
CA GLU A 32 11.22 -3.81 14.85
C GLU A 32 11.61 -2.33 15.11
N GLY A 33 10.76 -1.57 15.80
CA GLY A 33 11.07 -0.23 16.27
C GLY A 33 10.80 0.90 15.28
N ALA A 34 10.12 0.63 14.16
CA ALA A 34 9.76 1.67 13.20
C ALA A 34 8.67 2.62 13.74
N GLN A 35 8.70 3.85 13.25
CA GLN A 35 7.54 4.73 13.25
C GLN A 35 6.64 4.34 12.07
N VAL A 36 5.37 4.05 12.33
CA VAL A 36 4.46 3.53 11.32
C VAL A 36 3.38 4.57 11.00
N ILE A 37 3.16 4.80 9.70
CA ILE A 37 2.11 5.67 9.17
C ILE A 37 1.22 4.81 8.28
N LEU A 38 -0.10 4.82 8.56
CA LEU A 38 -1.07 3.94 7.90
C LEU A 38 -2.11 4.74 7.15
N THR A 39 -2.48 4.28 5.96
CA THR A 39 -3.67 4.75 5.27
C THR A 39 -4.61 3.61 4.94
N ALA A 40 -5.91 3.88 4.94
CA ALA A 40 -6.96 2.97 4.47
C ALA A 40 -8.27 3.72 4.26
N ARG A 41 -9.22 3.11 3.55
CA ARG A 41 -10.56 3.67 3.31
C ARG A 41 -11.48 3.54 4.52
N ASP A 42 -11.42 2.40 5.21
CA ASP A 42 -12.25 2.13 6.40
C ASP A 42 -11.65 2.87 7.61
N SER A 43 -12.24 4.02 7.92
CA SER A 43 -11.81 4.91 9.00
C SER A 43 -11.88 4.24 10.37
N ASP A 44 -12.94 3.50 10.68
CA ASP A 44 -13.13 2.89 12.00
C ASP A 44 -12.11 1.78 12.25
N ARG A 45 -11.87 0.95 11.24
CA ARG A 45 -10.85 -0.09 11.32
C ARG A 45 -9.46 0.53 11.43
N LEU A 46 -9.18 1.58 10.64
CA LEU A 46 -7.90 2.27 10.67
C LEU A 46 -7.63 2.91 12.04
N HIS A 47 -8.63 3.53 12.66
CA HIS A 47 -8.50 4.09 14.01
C HIS A 47 -8.21 3.03 15.07
N ARG A 48 -8.83 1.84 14.98
CA ARG A 48 -8.52 0.73 15.91
C ARG A 48 -7.07 0.27 15.77
N VAL A 49 -6.63 0.05 14.54
CA VAL A 49 -5.25 -0.36 14.24
C VAL A 49 -4.25 0.73 14.63
N GLY A 50 -4.57 1.98 14.36
CA GLY A 50 -3.73 3.13 14.74
C GLY A 50 -3.47 3.20 16.25
N ARG A 51 -4.50 2.95 17.06
CA ARG A 51 -4.34 2.87 18.53
C ARG A 51 -3.52 1.66 18.95
N GLU A 52 -3.80 0.48 18.36
CA GLU A 52 -3.06 -0.76 18.65
C GLU A 52 -1.56 -0.58 18.42
N LEU A 53 -1.19 0.02 17.30
CA LEU A 53 0.22 0.14 16.88
C LEU A 53 0.87 1.47 17.30
N SER A 54 0.13 2.38 17.94
CA SER A 54 0.58 3.75 18.18
C SER A 54 1.06 4.40 16.87
N ALA A 55 0.31 4.17 15.79
CA ALA A 55 0.64 4.62 14.45
C ALA A 55 -0.05 5.95 14.12
N VAL A 56 0.59 6.76 13.29
CA VAL A 56 -0.08 7.90 12.63
C VAL A 56 -0.99 7.35 11.54
N ILE A 57 -2.18 7.92 11.40
CA ILE A 57 -3.17 7.43 10.44
C ILE A 57 -3.72 8.55 9.57
N ALA A 58 -4.09 8.19 8.32
CA ALA A 58 -4.83 9.04 7.41
C ALA A 58 -5.88 8.21 6.65
N ALA A 59 -7.17 8.50 6.90
CA ALA A 59 -8.26 7.77 6.26
C ALA A 59 -8.65 8.43 4.93
N PHE A 60 -8.44 7.73 3.82
CA PHE A 60 -8.86 8.15 2.48
C PHE A 60 -8.78 6.99 1.49
N ASP A 61 -9.40 7.15 0.32
CA ASP A 61 -9.22 6.23 -0.80
C ASP A 61 -7.94 6.58 -1.56
N ALA A 62 -6.98 5.67 -1.63
CA ALA A 62 -5.70 5.90 -2.29
C ALA A 62 -5.83 6.10 -3.82
N THR A 63 -6.96 5.75 -4.44
CA THR A 63 -7.26 6.07 -5.84
C THR A 63 -7.78 7.51 -6.03
N ASP A 64 -8.07 8.24 -4.95
CA ASP A 64 -8.16 9.69 -4.98
C ASP A 64 -6.73 10.29 -5.04
N PHE A 65 -6.23 10.45 -6.26
CA PHE A 65 -4.84 10.86 -6.50
C PHE A 65 -4.52 12.27 -6.03
N GLU A 66 -5.51 13.15 -5.96
CA GLU A 66 -5.33 14.49 -5.40
C GLU A 66 -5.12 14.39 -3.88
N ARG A 67 -5.95 13.61 -3.19
CA ARG A 67 -5.79 13.38 -1.75
C ARG A 67 -4.51 12.62 -1.42
N LEU A 68 -4.13 11.65 -2.25
CA LEU A 68 -2.87 10.93 -2.13
C LEU A 68 -1.66 11.87 -2.24
N GLY A 69 -1.68 12.78 -3.22
CA GLY A 69 -0.62 13.78 -3.37
C GLY A 69 -0.50 14.67 -2.14
N ARG A 70 -1.62 15.21 -1.63
CA ARG A 70 -1.63 15.99 -0.38
C ARG A 70 -1.10 15.19 0.81
N PHE A 71 -1.48 13.93 0.92
CA PHE A 71 -0.97 13.05 1.97
C PHE A 71 0.56 12.97 1.94
N PHE A 72 1.17 12.74 0.77
CA PHE A 72 2.62 12.71 0.66
C PHE A 72 3.25 14.07 0.97
N ASP A 73 2.64 15.18 0.56
CA ASP A 73 3.16 16.52 0.85
C ASP A 73 3.16 16.83 2.36
N GLU A 74 2.17 16.33 3.10
CA GLU A 74 2.02 16.50 4.54
C GLU A 74 2.93 15.59 5.36
N LEU A 75 3.47 14.51 4.77
CA LEU A 75 4.32 13.57 5.49
C LEU A 75 5.65 14.21 5.94
N PRO A 76 6.13 13.84 7.14
CA PRO A 76 7.48 14.21 7.54
C PRO A 76 8.51 13.61 6.59
N ALA A 77 9.57 14.33 6.31
CA ALA A 77 10.70 13.83 5.53
C ALA A 77 11.93 13.70 6.44
N PRO A 78 12.80 12.73 6.22
CA PRO A 78 12.70 11.68 5.21
C PRO A 78 11.80 10.51 5.64
N ILE A 79 11.27 9.78 4.65
CA ILE A 79 10.63 8.47 4.81
C ILE A 79 11.64 7.39 4.44
N ASP A 80 11.63 6.27 5.13
CA ASP A 80 12.55 5.15 4.82
C ASP A 80 11.91 4.14 3.88
N HIS A 81 10.67 3.74 4.14
CA HIS A 81 10.00 2.69 3.39
C HIS A 81 8.54 3.02 3.11
N VAL A 82 8.08 2.68 1.92
CA VAL A 82 6.67 2.75 1.53
C VAL A 82 6.24 1.38 1.01
N LEU A 83 5.19 0.82 1.58
CA LEU A 83 4.50 -0.37 1.08
C LEU A 83 3.13 0.02 0.54
N VAL A 84 2.82 -0.43 -0.67
CA VAL A 84 1.48 -0.33 -1.24
C VAL A 84 0.86 -1.71 -1.30
N THR A 85 -0.26 -1.89 -0.59
CA THR A 85 -1.14 -3.05 -0.74
C THR A 85 -2.46 -2.57 -1.31
N GLY A 86 -3.00 -3.31 -2.25
CA GLY A 86 -4.25 -2.98 -2.92
C GLY A 86 -5.37 -3.96 -2.58
N PRO A 87 -6.58 -3.71 -3.11
CA PRO A 87 -7.62 -4.73 -3.14
C PRO A 87 -7.15 -5.94 -3.93
N GLY A 88 -7.83 -7.07 -3.74
CA GLY A 88 -7.59 -8.25 -4.58
C GLY A 88 -7.81 -7.96 -6.07
N PRO A 89 -7.19 -8.74 -6.94
CA PRO A 89 -7.34 -8.57 -8.38
C PRO A 89 -8.76 -8.92 -8.86
N TYR A 90 -9.13 -8.39 -10.03
CA TYR A 90 -10.40 -8.67 -10.67
C TYR A 90 -10.32 -9.98 -11.47
N TYR A 91 -11.07 -10.98 -11.03
CA TYR A 91 -11.18 -12.28 -11.70
C TYR A 91 -12.49 -12.38 -12.47
N ALA A 92 -12.42 -12.55 -13.79
CA ALA A 92 -13.57 -12.83 -14.62
C ALA A 92 -13.16 -13.58 -15.90
N PRO A 93 -13.97 -14.54 -16.38
CA PRO A 93 -13.86 -15.05 -17.73
C PRO A 93 -14.05 -13.91 -18.75
N LEU A 94 -13.36 -13.95 -19.87
CA LEU A 94 -13.44 -12.90 -20.90
C LEU A 94 -14.91 -12.63 -21.35
N ALA A 95 -15.71 -13.68 -21.46
CA ALA A 95 -17.13 -13.58 -21.83
C ALA A 95 -18.00 -12.85 -20.78
N LYS A 96 -17.52 -12.67 -19.55
CA LYS A 96 -18.20 -11.96 -18.46
C LYS A 96 -17.44 -10.72 -18.02
N PHE A 97 -16.59 -10.19 -18.88
CA PHE A 97 -15.75 -9.04 -18.60
C PHE A 97 -16.62 -7.79 -18.38
N ASP A 98 -16.40 -7.12 -17.27
CA ASP A 98 -17.03 -5.85 -16.91
C ASP A 98 -16.01 -4.71 -17.02
N VAL A 99 -16.24 -3.77 -17.93
CA VAL A 99 -15.31 -2.67 -18.23
C VAL A 99 -15.10 -1.75 -17.02
N GLU A 100 -16.14 -1.49 -16.23
CA GLU A 100 -16.03 -0.60 -15.08
C GLU A 100 -15.25 -1.25 -13.93
N GLN A 101 -15.40 -2.55 -13.74
CA GLN A 101 -14.55 -3.31 -12.81
C GLN A 101 -13.10 -3.31 -13.27
N ALA A 102 -12.87 -3.49 -14.57
CA ALA A 102 -11.52 -3.44 -15.15
C ALA A 102 -10.86 -2.06 -14.98
N ARG A 103 -11.60 -0.97 -15.20
CA ARG A 103 -11.11 0.40 -14.98
C ARG A 103 -10.65 0.60 -13.53
N ARG A 104 -11.47 0.23 -12.56
CA ARG A 104 -11.09 0.29 -11.13
C ARG A 104 -9.86 -0.53 -10.82
N ASN A 105 -9.70 -1.67 -11.50
CA ASN A 105 -8.50 -2.50 -11.34
C ASN A 105 -7.26 -1.85 -11.91
N VAL A 106 -7.36 -1.20 -13.08
CA VAL A 106 -6.27 -0.41 -13.67
C VAL A 106 -5.87 0.73 -12.73
N GLU A 107 -6.82 1.44 -12.16
CA GLU A 107 -6.54 2.50 -11.18
C GLU A 107 -5.79 1.96 -9.97
N ALA A 108 -6.24 0.85 -9.39
CA ALA A 108 -5.67 0.30 -8.17
C ALA A 108 -4.32 -0.42 -8.39
N HIS A 109 -4.11 -1.07 -9.54
CA HIS A 109 -2.95 -1.94 -9.74
C HIS A 109 -1.91 -1.40 -10.74
N LEU A 110 -2.25 -0.39 -11.52
CA LEU A 110 -1.32 0.27 -12.44
C LEU A 110 -1.11 1.75 -12.08
N LEU A 111 -2.18 2.54 -12.02
CA LEU A 111 -2.05 3.98 -11.84
C LEU A 111 -1.64 4.35 -10.41
N LEU A 112 -2.20 3.68 -9.39
CA LEU A 112 -1.84 3.93 -8.00
C LEU A 112 -0.35 3.68 -7.72
N PRO A 113 0.27 2.54 -8.11
CA PRO A 113 1.70 2.34 -7.96
C PRO A 113 2.56 3.43 -8.64
N LEU A 114 2.19 3.84 -9.86
CA LEU A 114 2.89 4.90 -10.57
C LEU A 114 2.77 6.26 -9.86
N GLN A 115 1.57 6.59 -9.37
CA GLN A 115 1.33 7.83 -8.63
C GLN A 115 2.11 7.83 -7.31
N VAL A 116 2.08 6.72 -6.57
CA VAL A 116 2.86 6.58 -5.33
C VAL A 116 4.35 6.72 -5.60
N ALA A 117 4.87 6.06 -6.64
CA ALA A 117 6.29 6.16 -7.00
C ALA A 117 6.69 7.61 -7.28
N ARG A 118 5.86 8.35 -8.03
CA ARG A 118 6.09 9.78 -8.33
C ARG A 118 6.12 10.65 -7.07
N ASP A 119 5.12 10.48 -6.19
CA ASP A 119 4.97 11.33 -5.02
C ASP A 119 5.97 10.95 -3.90
N ALA A 120 6.23 9.65 -3.73
CA ALA A 120 7.21 9.15 -2.78
C ALA A 120 8.66 9.53 -3.14
N ALA A 121 8.98 9.69 -4.42
CA ALA A 121 10.34 10.06 -4.86
C ALA A 121 10.85 11.36 -4.22
N ARG A 122 9.96 12.25 -3.79
CA ARG A 122 10.31 13.51 -3.12
C ARG A 122 10.52 13.37 -1.61
N LYS A 123 10.11 12.25 -1.03
CA LYS A 123 10.04 12.02 0.43
C LYS A 123 10.91 10.87 0.90
N VAL A 124 11.08 9.84 0.06
CA VAL A 124 11.89 8.67 0.41
C VAL A 124 13.36 9.03 0.30
N ARG A 125 14.12 8.73 1.35
CA ARG A 125 15.56 9.00 1.39
C ARG A 125 16.33 8.12 0.38
N PRO A 126 17.53 8.52 -0.03
CA PRO A 126 18.43 7.64 -0.77
C PRO A 126 18.68 6.34 0.00
N GLY A 127 18.54 5.19 -0.68
CA GLY A 127 18.60 3.87 -0.06
C GLY A 127 17.32 3.41 0.65
N GLY A 128 16.26 4.20 0.64
CA GLY A 128 14.93 3.79 1.07
C GLY A 128 14.26 2.84 0.08
N THR A 129 13.09 2.31 0.42
CA THR A 129 12.44 1.24 -0.35
C THR A 129 11.00 1.61 -0.72
N LEU A 130 10.63 1.34 -1.97
CA LEU A 130 9.24 1.29 -2.43
C LEU A 130 8.88 -0.17 -2.72
N LEU A 131 7.85 -0.68 -2.06
CA LEU A 131 7.36 -2.05 -2.21
C LEU A 131 5.95 -2.02 -2.79
N PHE A 132 5.75 -2.71 -3.88
CA PHE A 132 4.45 -2.89 -4.53
C PHE A 132 4.08 -4.35 -4.55
N MET A 133 2.83 -4.64 -4.19
CA MET A 133 2.31 -6.01 -4.26
C MET A 133 2.00 -6.37 -5.71
N GLY A 134 2.53 -7.49 -6.15
CA GLY A 134 2.25 -8.10 -7.45
C GLY A 134 1.79 -9.53 -7.29
N GLY A 135 1.40 -10.16 -8.39
CA GLY A 135 0.99 -11.56 -8.45
C GLY A 135 1.79 -12.35 -9.49
N THR A 136 1.75 -13.67 -9.37
CA THR A 136 2.40 -14.60 -10.30
C THR A 136 1.54 -14.90 -11.54
N GLU A 137 0.26 -14.53 -11.50
CA GLU A 137 -0.73 -14.81 -12.53
C GLU A 137 -0.43 -14.14 -13.87
N GLY A 138 0.30 -13.04 -13.88
CA GLY A 138 0.82 -12.42 -15.11
C GLY A 138 1.80 -13.30 -15.90
N ARG A 139 2.31 -14.38 -15.29
CA ARG A 139 3.23 -15.35 -15.93
C ARG A 139 2.56 -16.67 -16.29
N ARG A 140 1.34 -16.93 -15.81
CA ARG A 140 0.59 -18.16 -16.01
C ARG A 140 -0.84 -17.83 -16.34
N THR A 141 -1.21 -18.02 -17.60
CA THR A 141 -2.60 -17.82 -18.03
C THR A 141 -3.48 -18.97 -17.58
N ALA A 142 -4.70 -18.66 -17.13
CA ALA A 142 -5.73 -19.64 -16.79
C ALA A 142 -7.12 -19.05 -17.04
N ALA A 143 -8.13 -19.92 -17.05
CA ALA A 143 -9.52 -19.48 -17.16
C ALA A 143 -9.87 -18.53 -16.02
N GLY A 144 -10.50 -17.40 -16.32
CA GLY A 144 -10.84 -16.35 -15.35
C GLY A 144 -9.74 -15.32 -15.08
N LEU A 145 -8.53 -15.48 -15.63
CA LEU A 145 -7.40 -14.58 -15.43
C LEU A 145 -7.19 -13.60 -16.59
N ALA A 146 -8.15 -13.45 -17.49
CA ALA A 146 -7.98 -12.68 -18.73
C ALA A 146 -7.45 -11.26 -18.49
N PHE A 147 -7.93 -10.57 -17.45
CA PHE A 147 -7.50 -9.21 -17.13
C PHE A 147 -6.12 -9.18 -16.44
N ILE A 148 -5.85 -10.16 -15.58
CA ILE A 148 -4.60 -10.20 -14.79
C ILE A 148 -3.41 -10.62 -15.65
N SER A 149 -3.69 -11.42 -16.70
CA SER A 149 -2.67 -11.94 -17.61
C SER A 149 -2.42 -11.03 -18.81
N ALA A 150 -3.16 -9.95 -18.96
CA ALA A 150 -2.98 -8.94 -20.00
C ALA A 150 -1.96 -7.89 -19.58
#